data_06c5f1c02f0bb10159c5af3f9c488b01
#
_entry.id   06c5f1c02f0bb10159c5af3f9c488b01
#
_cell.length_a   1.000
_cell.length_b   1.000
_cell.length_c   1.000
_cell.angle_alpha   90.00
_cell.angle_beta   90.00
_cell.angle_gamma   90.00
#
_symmetry.space_group_name_H-M   'P 1'
#
loop_
_entity.id
_entity.type
_entity.pdbx_description
1 polymer ?
#
loop_
_entity_poly.entity_id
_entity_poly.type
_entity_poly.pdbx_seq_one_letter_code
_entity_poly.pdbx_strand_id
1 'polypeptide(L)'
;EMSLGCAVRFITGPAGTNVRLTIERPGEEKSRDITISRAKIVVPTIRGWQRTNEGKWLYMIDDVNRIGYVRIMGFSAETAGHLDKVLTELEAAGLKGLILDLRFNSGGLLDSATAVADQFISEGLIVSTRPRVLWTYISAHEEGTHPAYPMVILINSSSASASEIVAGSLQDPKHNRAVLVGERTHGKGSVQGITHYPGGGAQLKYTMAYYHLPSGQRVESREAMEKAGRTDWGIGPDVAIELRTDELRKLLELRRDNDVLVKAGHEDNGTALKKHTAEETLEADPQLAVGVLVVRSQLVQAGVSAAKAG
;
A
#
# COMPACT_ATOMS: atom_id res chain seq x y z
N GLU A 1 -13.44 17.53 26.26
CA GLU A 1 -12.52 16.92 25.28
C GLU A 1 -13.09 17.03 23.88
N MET A 2 -12.25 17.43 22.91
CA MET A 2 -12.65 17.57 21.51
C MET A 2 -12.45 16.24 20.78
N SER A 3 -13.46 15.75 20.03
CA SER A 3 -13.27 14.55 19.20
C SER A 3 -12.30 14.83 18.05
N LEU A 4 -11.59 13.79 17.56
CA LEU A 4 -10.67 13.89 16.42
C LEU A 4 -11.34 14.52 15.19
N GLY A 5 -12.59 14.14 14.88
CA GLY A 5 -13.33 14.71 13.76
C GLY A 5 -13.66 16.19 13.91
N CYS A 6 -13.85 16.65 15.16
CA CYS A 6 -14.03 18.07 15.46
C CYS A 6 -12.70 18.83 15.28
N ALA A 7 -11.59 18.29 15.80
CA ALA A 7 -10.25 18.87 15.61
C ALA A 7 -9.89 19.01 14.13
N VAL A 8 -10.11 17.96 13.33
CA VAL A 8 -9.88 17.99 11.86
C VAL A 8 -10.66 19.13 11.20
N ARG A 9 -11.93 19.34 11.55
CA ARG A 9 -12.74 20.44 10.99
C ARG A 9 -12.19 21.84 11.32
N PHE A 10 -11.58 22.03 12.49
CA PHE A 10 -10.94 23.31 12.83
C PHE A 10 -9.57 23.49 12.16
N ILE A 11 -8.81 22.40 11.99
CA ILE A 11 -7.50 22.44 11.34
C ILE A 11 -7.63 22.66 9.84
N THR A 12 -8.58 21.97 9.19
CA THR A 12 -8.85 22.13 7.75
C THR A 12 -9.57 23.43 7.44
N GLY A 13 -9.40 23.93 6.21
CA GLY A 13 -10.02 25.17 5.73
C GLY A 13 -9.49 25.58 4.36
N PRO A 14 -9.91 26.73 3.82
CA PRO A 14 -9.46 27.23 2.52
C PRO A 14 -7.96 27.39 2.45
N ALA A 15 -7.34 27.00 1.33
CA ALA A 15 -5.90 27.19 1.10
C ALA A 15 -5.53 28.68 1.20
N GLY A 16 -4.36 28.99 1.75
CA GLY A 16 -3.87 30.35 2.00
C GLY A 16 -4.35 30.98 3.32
N THR A 17 -5.31 30.35 4.03
CA THR A 17 -5.69 30.84 5.37
C THR A 17 -4.79 30.22 6.45
N ASN A 18 -4.68 30.93 7.59
CA ASN A 18 -3.87 30.48 8.70
C ASN A 18 -4.69 29.74 9.77
N VAL A 19 -4.06 28.76 10.42
CA VAL A 19 -4.54 28.14 11.66
C VAL A 19 -3.45 28.24 12.71
N ARG A 20 -3.82 28.61 13.93
CA ARG A 20 -2.93 28.58 15.09
C ARG A 20 -3.23 27.36 15.93
N LEU A 21 -2.20 26.58 16.20
CA LEU A 21 -2.26 25.36 17.02
C LEU A 21 -1.40 25.55 18.24
N THR A 22 -1.96 25.31 19.43
CA THR A 22 -1.19 25.21 20.67
C THR A 22 -0.82 23.75 20.87
N ILE A 23 0.47 23.45 20.89
CA ILE A 23 1.00 22.08 20.97
C ILE A 23 1.63 21.87 22.34
N GLU A 24 1.25 20.78 23.00
CA GLU A 24 1.90 20.26 24.20
C GLU A 24 2.70 19.01 23.83
N ARG A 25 3.97 18.96 24.24
CA ARG A 25 4.83 17.81 24.04
C ARG A 25 5.13 17.14 25.36
N PRO A 26 5.06 15.81 25.47
CA PRO A 26 5.51 15.08 26.63
C PRO A 26 6.97 15.44 26.96
N GLY A 27 7.24 15.87 28.19
CA GLY A 27 8.58 16.29 28.63
C GLY A 27 8.91 17.77 28.44
N GLU A 28 8.05 18.58 27.82
CA GLU A 28 8.17 20.04 27.77
C GLU A 28 7.23 20.68 28.82
N GLU A 29 7.75 21.63 29.61
CA GLU A 29 6.95 22.33 30.65
C GLU A 29 5.97 23.35 30.08
N LYS A 30 6.17 23.80 28.83
CA LYS A 30 5.36 24.87 28.22
C LYS A 30 4.81 24.46 26.88
N SER A 31 3.53 24.73 26.66
CA SER A 31 2.91 24.66 25.35
C SER A 31 3.51 25.71 24.40
N ARG A 32 3.51 25.39 23.10
CA ARG A 32 3.98 26.27 22.01
C ARG A 32 2.86 26.55 21.02
N ASP A 33 2.72 27.84 20.66
CA ASP A 33 1.83 28.24 19.57
C ASP A 33 2.57 28.14 18.23
N ILE A 34 1.99 27.38 17.29
CA ILE A 34 2.49 27.26 15.93
C ILE A 34 1.41 27.76 14.97
N THR A 35 1.75 28.73 14.13
CA THR A 35 0.86 29.19 13.06
C THR A 35 1.24 28.48 11.75
N ILE A 36 0.26 27.81 11.15
CA ILE A 36 0.41 27.07 9.90
C ILE A 36 -0.49 27.71 8.84
N SER A 37 0.09 28.02 7.68
CA SER A 37 -0.70 28.40 6.49
C SER A 37 -1.25 27.15 5.82
N ARG A 38 -2.56 27.11 5.63
CA ARG A 38 -3.23 25.99 4.97
C ARG A 38 -2.85 25.95 3.49
N ALA A 39 -2.53 24.77 3.01
CA ALA A 39 -2.22 24.53 1.61
C ALA A 39 -2.89 23.21 1.16
N LYS A 40 -3.05 23.02 -0.15
CA LYS A 40 -3.42 21.72 -0.71
C LYS A 40 -2.21 20.80 -0.56
N ILE A 41 -2.31 19.80 0.30
CA ILE A 41 -1.25 18.82 0.53
C ILE A 41 -1.54 17.61 -0.37
N VAL A 42 -0.58 17.28 -1.23
CA VAL A 42 -0.55 15.98 -1.92
C VAL A 42 0.26 15.03 -1.05
N VAL A 43 -0.41 14.05 -0.45
CA VAL A 43 0.28 13.03 0.34
C VAL A 43 0.77 11.94 -0.62
N PRO A 44 2.09 11.74 -0.77
CA PRO A 44 2.61 10.68 -1.63
C PRO A 44 2.12 9.31 -1.15
N THR A 45 1.46 8.58 -2.05
CA THR A 45 0.95 7.23 -1.77
C THR A 45 1.96 6.13 -2.05
N ILE A 46 3.02 6.44 -2.78
CA ILE A 46 4.13 5.53 -3.10
C ILE A 46 5.32 5.83 -2.21
N ARG A 47 5.85 4.80 -1.56
CA ARG A 47 7.00 4.89 -0.66
C ARG A 47 7.98 3.75 -0.91
N GLY A 48 9.26 4.00 -0.69
CA GLY A 48 10.29 2.98 -0.63
C GLY A 48 10.42 2.37 0.77
N TRP A 49 11.51 1.62 0.97
CA TRP A 49 11.81 0.99 2.24
C TRP A 49 12.49 1.95 3.24
N GLN A 50 13.17 2.99 2.74
CA GLN A 50 13.82 4.02 3.58
C GLN A 50 13.75 5.38 2.90
N ARG A 51 13.69 6.43 3.70
CA ARG A 51 13.75 7.82 3.25
C ARG A 51 15.12 8.43 3.54
N THR A 52 15.76 9.02 2.53
CA THR A 52 17.05 9.70 2.70
C THR A 52 16.89 11.03 3.45
N ASN A 53 18.01 11.61 3.90
CA ASN A 53 18.00 12.91 4.57
C ASN A 53 17.52 14.05 3.64
N GLU A 54 17.70 13.91 2.32
CA GLU A 54 17.22 14.83 1.28
C GLU A 54 15.74 14.66 0.97
N GLY A 55 15.09 13.65 1.58
CA GLY A 55 13.66 13.40 1.45
C GLY A 55 13.28 12.47 0.29
N LYS A 56 14.25 11.89 -0.42
CA LYS A 56 14.01 10.89 -1.47
C LYS A 56 13.76 9.52 -0.85
N TRP A 57 13.04 8.67 -1.58
CA TRP A 57 12.84 7.28 -1.20
C TRP A 57 13.88 6.37 -1.86
N LEU A 58 14.40 5.42 -1.10
CA LEU A 58 15.19 4.29 -1.60
C LEU A 58 14.23 3.15 -1.89
N TYR A 59 14.28 2.66 -3.13
CA TYR A 59 13.39 1.59 -3.60
C TYR A 59 14.12 0.26 -3.84
N MET A 60 15.40 0.26 -4.21
CA MET A 60 16.18 -0.97 -4.35
C MET A 60 16.53 -1.48 -2.95
N ILE A 61 15.96 -2.63 -2.55
CA ILE A 61 16.19 -3.22 -1.22
C ILE A 61 17.29 -4.30 -1.26
N ASP A 62 17.52 -4.89 -2.43
CA ASP A 62 18.59 -5.86 -2.66
C ASP A 62 19.35 -5.45 -3.93
N ASP A 63 20.44 -4.74 -3.72
CA ASP A 63 21.29 -4.23 -4.82
C ASP A 63 22.01 -5.36 -5.58
N VAL A 64 22.28 -6.48 -4.93
CA VAL A 64 22.98 -7.63 -5.55
C VAL A 64 22.07 -8.35 -6.53
N ASN A 65 20.85 -8.66 -6.11
CA ASN A 65 19.87 -9.38 -6.93
C ASN A 65 18.94 -8.43 -7.70
N ARG A 66 19.11 -7.10 -7.56
CA ARG A 66 18.30 -6.07 -8.19
C ARG A 66 16.81 -6.22 -7.89
N ILE A 67 16.47 -6.39 -6.60
CA ILE A 67 15.09 -6.49 -6.13
C ILE A 67 14.63 -5.13 -5.63
N GLY A 68 13.55 -4.61 -6.24
CA GLY A 68 12.88 -3.40 -5.83
C GLY A 68 11.82 -3.66 -4.74
N TYR A 69 11.63 -2.67 -3.88
CA TYR A 69 10.54 -2.66 -2.88
C TYR A 69 9.76 -1.37 -3.01
N VAL A 70 8.46 -1.49 -3.26
CA VAL A 70 7.54 -0.37 -3.39
C VAL A 70 6.34 -0.58 -2.49
N ARG A 71 6.04 0.40 -1.63
CA ARG A 71 4.91 0.37 -0.72
C ARG A 71 3.82 1.33 -1.20
N ILE A 72 2.60 0.83 -1.37
CA ILE A 72 1.42 1.63 -1.70
C ILE A 72 0.62 1.86 -0.42
N MET A 73 0.54 3.12 0.01
CA MET A 73 -0.13 3.51 1.26
C MET A 73 -1.64 3.70 1.10
N GLY A 74 -2.13 3.86 -0.12
CA GLY A 74 -3.53 4.06 -0.48
C GLY A 74 -3.67 4.33 -1.97
N PHE A 75 -4.89 4.29 -2.48
CA PHE A 75 -5.17 4.50 -3.90
C PHE A 75 -5.85 5.85 -4.12
N SER A 76 -5.07 6.86 -4.54
CA SER A 76 -5.51 8.17 -4.99
C SER A 76 -5.45 8.28 -6.52
N ALA A 77 -5.92 9.37 -7.09
CA ALA A 77 -5.86 9.60 -8.54
C ALA A 77 -4.43 9.58 -9.10
N GLU A 78 -3.44 9.97 -8.29
CA GLU A 78 -2.04 10.08 -8.70
C GLU A 78 -1.24 8.79 -8.49
N THR A 79 -1.79 7.78 -7.79
CA THR A 79 -1.04 6.59 -7.35
C THR A 79 -0.46 5.79 -8.50
N ALA A 80 -1.27 5.51 -9.53
CA ALA A 80 -0.82 4.73 -10.69
C ALA A 80 0.32 5.44 -11.46
N GLY A 81 0.16 6.75 -11.71
CA GLY A 81 1.20 7.52 -12.41
C GLY A 81 2.48 7.72 -11.58
N HIS A 82 2.39 7.74 -10.24
CA HIS A 82 3.58 7.74 -9.39
C HIS A 82 4.26 6.38 -9.36
N LEU A 83 3.50 5.29 -9.35
CA LEU A 83 4.03 3.93 -9.40
C LEU A 83 4.79 3.70 -10.71
N ASP A 84 4.19 4.04 -11.86
CA ASP A 84 4.80 3.95 -13.18
C ASP A 84 6.17 4.63 -13.26
N LYS A 85 6.27 5.86 -12.74
CA LYS A 85 7.56 6.59 -12.68
C LYS A 85 8.61 5.85 -11.85
N VAL A 86 8.22 5.34 -10.68
CA VAL A 86 9.13 4.60 -9.79
C VAL A 86 9.57 3.29 -10.44
N LEU A 87 8.67 2.57 -11.10
CA LEU A 87 9.02 1.33 -11.80
C LEU A 87 9.94 1.60 -12.99
N THR A 88 9.65 2.63 -13.79
CA THR A 88 10.53 3.06 -14.90
C THR A 88 11.95 3.40 -14.41
N GLU A 89 12.07 4.13 -13.29
CA GLU A 89 13.37 4.45 -12.67
C GLU A 89 14.10 3.18 -12.18
N LEU A 90 13.38 2.25 -11.55
CA LEU A 90 13.94 0.99 -11.10
C LEU A 90 14.38 0.08 -12.26
N GLU A 91 13.61 0.03 -13.33
CA GLU A 91 13.92 -0.73 -14.55
C GLU A 91 15.16 -0.16 -15.25
N ALA A 92 15.27 1.16 -15.34
CA ALA A 92 16.47 1.83 -15.83
C ALA A 92 17.70 1.54 -14.94
N ALA A 93 17.49 1.30 -13.63
CA ALA A 93 18.53 0.88 -12.70
C ALA A 93 18.79 -0.65 -12.74
N GLY A 94 18.12 -1.39 -13.62
CA GLY A 94 18.32 -2.83 -13.82
C GLY A 94 17.48 -3.72 -12.90
N LEU A 95 16.26 -3.31 -12.54
CA LEU A 95 15.31 -4.12 -11.76
C LEU A 95 15.16 -5.53 -12.36
N LYS A 96 15.22 -6.54 -11.51
CA LYS A 96 15.04 -7.95 -11.89
C LYS A 96 13.89 -8.62 -11.15
N GLY A 97 13.46 -8.07 -10.03
CA GLY A 97 12.33 -8.56 -9.24
C GLY A 97 11.70 -7.47 -8.41
N LEU A 98 10.42 -7.59 -8.10
CA LEU A 98 9.65 -6.56 -7.39
C LEU A 98 8.94 -7.13 -6.17
N ILE A 99 8.99 -6.38 -5.07
CA ILE A 99 8.11 -6.55 -3.91
C ILE A 99 7.18 -5.35 -3.82
N LEU A 100 5.88 -5.59 -3.97
CA LEU A 100 4.83 -4.60 -3.80
C LEU A 100 4.19 -4.78 -2.42
N ASP A 101 4.32 -3.79 -1.54
CA ASP A 101 3.77 -3.88 -0.17
C ASP A 101 2.43 -3.16 -0.07
N LEU A 102 1.37 -3.93 0.11
CA LEU A 102 -0.01 -3.48 0.34
C LEU A 102 -0.44 -3.65 1.80
N ARG A 103 0.45 -4.04 2.70
CA ARG A 103 0.14 -4.16 4.14
C ARG A 103 -0.26 -2.79 4.70
N PHE A 104 -1.29 -2.79 5.55
CA PHE A 104 -1.88 -1.58 6.16
C PHE A 104 -2.53 -0.60 5.17
N ASN A 105 -2.73 -1.01 3.91
CA ASN A 105 -3.43 -0.22 2.91
C ASN A 105 -4.92 -0.57 2.91
N SER A 106 -5.75 0.31 3.45
CA SER A 106 -7.21 0.12 3.54
C SER A 106 -7.97 0.31 2.21
N GLY A 107 -7.23 0.55 1.10
CA GLY A 107 -7.80 0.73 -0.22
C GLY A 107 -7.79 2.18 -0.72
N GLY A 108 -8.81 2.56 -1.45
CA GLY A 108 -8.98 3.89 -2.06
C GLY A 108 -9.85 3.83 -3.31
N LEU A 109 -9.48 4.60 -4.34
CA LEU A 109 -10.23 4.69 -5.59
C LEU A 109 -10.13 3.40 -6.41
N LEU A 110 -11.27 2.92 -6.93
CA LEU A 110 -11.35 1.75 -7.82
C LEU A 110 -10.52 1.96 -9.09
N ASP A 111 -10.71 3.10 -9.75
CA ASP A 111 -10.01 3.41 -11.01
C ASP A 111 -8.49 3.44 -10.81
N SER A 112 -8.03 3.90 -9.66
CA SER A 112 -6.61 3.87 -9.33
C SER A 112 -6.08 2.45 -9.10
N ALA A 113 -6.85 1.59 -8.44
CA ALA A 113 -6.47 0.19 -8.22
C ALA A 113 -6.41 -0.59 -9.54
N THR A 114 -7.40 -0.39 -10.41
CA THR A 114 -7.42 -1.04 -11.73
C THR A 114 -6.28 -0.54 -12.62
N ALA A 115 -5.97 0.77 -12.59
CA ALA A 115 -4.82 1.32 -13.31
C ALA A 115 -3.48 0.81 -12.77
N VAL A 116 -3.37 0.53 -11.46
CA VAL A 116 -2.18 -0.12 -10.89
C VAL A 116 -2.08 -1.59 -11.31
N ALA A 117 -3.19 -2.34 -11.33
CA ALA A 117 -3.17 -3.73 -11.80
C ALA A 117 -2.86 -3.84 -13.30
N ASP A 118 -3.37 -2.91 -14.10
CA ASP A 118 -3.13 -2.79 -15.55
C ASP A 118 -1.65 -2.68 -15.91
N GLN A 119 -0.85 -2.01 -15.06
CA GLN A 119 0.61 -1.92 -15.22
C GLN A 119 1.33 -3.29 -15.17
N PHE A 120 0.68 -4.33 -14.69
CA PHE A 120 1.28 -5.67 -14.53
C PHE A 120 0.56 -6.77 -15.32
N ILE A 121 -0.59 -6.47 -15.91
CA ILE A 121 -1.42 -7.41 -16.68
C ILE A 121 -1.57 -6.85 -18.09
N SER A 122 -1.12 -7.58 -19.11
CA SER A 122 -1.17 -7.13 -20.50
C SER A 122 -2.52 -7.34 -21.18
N GLU A 123 -3.31 -8.29 -20.71
CA GLU A 123 -4.61 -8.65 -21.31
C GLU A 123 -5.54 -9.34 -20.33
N GLY A 124 -6.81 -9.36 -20.65
CA GLY A 124 -7.84 -10.04 -19.86
C GLY A 124 -8.52 -9.17 -18.82
N LEU A 125 -9.40 -9.78 -18.05
CA LEU A 125 -10.20 -9.09 -17.04
C LEU A 125 -9.38 -8.81 -15.79
N ILE A 126 -9.40 -7.56 -15.29
CA ILE A 126 -8.83 -7.21 -13.98
C ILE A 126 -9.87 -7.45 -12.89
N VAL A 127 -11.07 -6.90 -13.06
CA VAL A 127 -12.15 -6.98 -12.07
C VAL A 127 -13.49 -6.77 -12.75
N SER A 128 -14.54 -7.40 -12.22
CA SER A 128 -15.91 -7.04 -12.57
C SER A 128 -16.68 -6.60 -11.33
N THR A 129 -17.61 -5.67 -11.53
CA THR A 129 -18.59 -5.31 -10.51
C THR A 129 -19.97 -5.77 -10.94
N ARG A 130 -20.69 -6.42 -10.06
CA ARG A 130 -22.00 -7.00 -10.35
C ARG A 130 -23.07 -6.35 -9.47
N PRO A 131 -23.64 -5.22 -9.90
CA PRO A 131 -24.86 -4.67 -9.31
C PRO A 131 -26.09 -5.45 -9.80
N ARG A 132 -27.26 -5.12 -9.28
CA ARG A 132 -28.51 -5.80 -9.67
C ARG A 132 -28.89 -5.63 -11.14
N VAL A 133 -28.44 -4.55 -11.80
CA VAL A 133 -28.96 -4.14 -13.11
C VAL A 133 -27.93 -4.17 -14.23
N LEU A 134 -26.69 -3.74 -13.99
CA LEU A 134 -25.68 -3.65 -15.04
C LEU A 134 -24.30 -4.09 -14.52
N TRP A 135 -23.70 -5.06 -15.19
CA TRP A 135 -22.35 -5.52 -14.88
C TRP A 135 -21.31 -4.63 -15.56
N THR A 136 -20.28 -4.27 -14.82
CA THR A 136 -19.14 -3.53 -15.35
C THR A 136 -17.92 -4.44 -15.34
N TYR A 137 -17.22 -4.49 -16.46
CA TYR A 137 -15.99 -5.25 -16.66
C TYR A 137 -14.86 -4.25 -16.90
N ILE A 138 -13.77 -4.39 -16.16
CA ILE A 138 -12.55 -3.59 -16.35
C ILE A 138 -11.46 -4.56 -16.76
N SER A 139 -10.98 -4.40 -17.99
CA SER A 139 -9.95 -5.27 -18.60
C SER A 139 -8.62 -4.54 -18.68
N ALA A 140 -7.56 -5.31 -18.76
CA ALA A 140 -6.20 -4.84 -18.92
C ALA A 140 -5.90 -4.44 -20.38
N HIS A 141 -4.88 -3.63 -20.54
CA HIS A 141 -4.35 -3.17 -21.82
C HIS A 141 -2.85 -3.46 -21.89
N GLU A 142 -2.36 -3.80 -23.08
CA GLU A 142 -0.94 -4.07 -23.28
C GLU A 142 -0.09 -2.80 -23.16
N GLU A 143 -0.64 -1.65 -23.57
CA GLU A 143 0.05 -0.37 -23.52
C GLU A 143 0.32 0.04 -22.06
N GLY A 144 1.61 0.31 -21.75
CA GLY A 144 2.05 0.70 -20.40
C GLY A 144 2.26 -0.47 -19.43
N THR A 145 2.17 -1.72 -19.90
CA THR A 145 2.49 -2.88 -19.07
C THR A 145 3.99 -3.02 -18.86
N HIS A 146 4.42 -3.10 -17.60
CA HIS A 146 5.82 -3.33 -17.21
C HIS A 146 6.25 -4.78 -17.48
N PRO A 147 7.58 -5.03 -17.65
CA PRO A 147 8.12 -6.37 -17.91
C PRO A 147 7.69 -7.41 -16.86
N ALA A 148 7.59 -8.66 -17.28
CA ALA A 148 7.16 -9.77 -16.42
C ALA A 148 8.28 -10.30 -15.51
N TYR A 149 8.93 -9.43 -14.75
CA TYR A 149 9.88 -9.86 -13.72
C TYR A 149 9.17 -10.57 -12.55
N PRO A 150 9.85 -11.46 -11.80
CA PRO A 150 9.34 -12.06 -10.58
C PRO A 150 8.75 -11.03 -9.62
N MET A 151 7.55 -11.30 -9.10
CA MET A 151 6.82 -10.35 -8.28
C MET A 151 6.20 -11.01 -7.05
N VAL A 152 6.39 -10.38 -5.91
CA VAL A 152 5.73 -10.71 -4.65
C VAL A 152 4.87 -9.52 -4.21
N ILE A 153 3.68 -9.81 -3.69
CA ILE A 153 2.83 -8.82 -3.03
C ILE A 153 2.74 -9.16 -1.54
N LEU A 154 3.08 -8.21 -0.67
CA LEU A 154 2.88 -8.35 0.76
C LEU A 154 1.49 -7.87 1.15
N ILE A 155 0.74 -8.71 1.86
CA ILE A 155 -0.61 -8.42 2.33
C ILE A 155 -0.76 -8.71 3.83
N ASN A 156 -1.71 -8.05 4.48
CA ASN A 156 -2.11 -8.37 5.85
C ASN A 156 -3.61 -8.10 6.08
N SER A 157 -4.08 -8.37 7.29
CA SER A 157 -5.48 -8.19 7.71
C SER A 157 -6.01 -6.75 7.58
N SER A 158 -5.15 -5.77 7.39
CA SER A 158 -5.53 -4.38 7.10
C SER A 158 -5.53 -4.03 5.61
N SER A 159 -5.07 -4.93 4.73
CA SER A 159 -5.21 -4.79 3.28
C SER A 159 -6.67 -4.96 2.89
N ALA A 160 -7.32 -3.93 2.34
CA ALA A 160 -8.76 -3.94 2.10
C ALA A 160 -9.17 -3.29 0.77
N SER A 161 -10.35 -3.67 0.24
CA SER A 161 -11.01 -3.00 -0.89
C SER A 161 -10.12 -2.93 -2.15
N ALA A 162 -9.66 -1.74 -2.58
CA ALA A 162 -8.77 -1.55 -3.73
C ALA A 162 -7.49 -2.40 -3.64
N SER A 163 -6.92 -2.58 -2.44
CA SER A 163 -5.77 -3.48 -2.23
C SER A 163 -6.10 -4.93 -2.53
N GLU A 164 -7.33 -5.36 -2.20
CA GLU A 164 -7.79 -6.73 -2.48
C GLU A 164 -8.05 -6.96 -3.96
N ILE A 165 -8.44 -5.91 -4.70
CA ILE A 165 -8.56 -5.97 -6.16
C ILE A 165 -7.19 -6.17 -6.79
N VAL A 166 -6.18 -5.35 -6.43
CA VAL A 166 -4.82 -5.48 -6.97
C VAL A 166 -4.22 -6.84 -6.61
N ALA A 167 -4.23 -7.21 -5.32
CA ALA A 167 -3.67 -8.48 -4.87
C ALA A 167 -4.38 -9.68 -5.54
N GLY A 168 -5.71 -9.69 -5.50
CA GLY A 168 -6.51 -10.80 -6.02
C GLY A 168 -6.45 -10.93 -7.54
N SER A 169 -6.44 -9.84 -8.31
CA SER A 169 -6.33 -9.90 -9.76
C SER A 169 -4.96 -10.40 -10.21
N LEU A 170 -3.89 -9.99 -9.53
CA LEU A 170 -2.52 -10.42 -9.86
C LEU A 170 -2.21 -11.85 -9.41
N GLN A 171 -2.86 -12.33 -8.34
CA GLN A 171 -2.79 -13.72 -7.89
C GLN A 171 -3.66 -14.65 -8.74
N ASP A 172 -4.78 -14.14 -9.28
CA ASP A 172 -5.80 -14.96 -9.94
C ASP A 172 -5.17 -15.95 -10.94
N PRO A 173 -5.59 -17.23 -10.96
CA PRO A 173 -5.02 -18.24 -11.86
C PRO A 173 -5.03 -17.87 -13.34
N LYS A 174 -5.90 -16.94 -13.76
CA LYS A 174 -5.92 -16.46 -15.15
C LYS A 174 -4.72 -15.59 -15.49
N HIS A 175 -4.13 -14.91 -14.49
CA HIS A 175 -2.97 -14.05 -14.68
C HIS A 175 -1.71 -14.66 -14.07
N ASN A 176 -1.82 -15.24 -12.87
CA ASN A 176 -0.71 -15.85 -12.13
C ASN A 176 0.56 -14.96 -12.13
N ARG A 177 0.33 -13.66 -11.92
CA ARG A 177 1.36 -12.61 -12.11
C ARG A 177 2.21 -12.39 -10.87
N ALA A 178 1.67 -12.65 -9.68
CA ALA A 178 2.35 -12.39 -8.42
C ALA A 178 2.08 -13.49 -7.39
N VAL A 179 3.06 -13.72 -6.51
CA VAL A 179 2.92 -14.56 -5.32
C VAL A 179 2.58 -13.69 -4.12
N LEU A 180 1.55 -14.02 -3.38
CA LEU A 180 1.13 -13.28 -2.20
C LEU A 180 1.78 -13.87 -0.94
N VAL A 181 2.39 -13.00 -0.13
CA VAL A 181 3.04 -13.36 1.14
C VAL A 181 2.45 -12.54 2.29
N GLY A 182 2.19 -13.17 3.42
CA GLY A 182 1.73 -12.50 4.63
C GLY A 182 0.48 -13.11 5.24
N GLU A 183 -0.50 -12.27 5.55
CA GLU A 183 -1.76 -12.67 6.20
C GLU A 183 -2.94 -12.45 5.27
N ARG A 184 -4.04 -13.21 5.51
CA ARG A 184 -5.31 -13.01 4.81
C ARG A 184 -5.80 -11.57 4.94
N THR A 185 -6.33 -11.01 3.86
CA THR A 185 -6.82 -9.63 3.79
C THR A 185 -8.13 -9.43 4.57
N HIS A 186 -8.58 -8.19 4.61
CA HIS A 186 -9.75 -7.78 5.41
C HIS A 186 -11.07 -8.42 4.97
N GLY A 187 -11.28 -8.62 3.68
CA GLY A 187 -12.57 -9.10 3.14
C GLY A 187 -13.57 -7.97 2.94
N LYS A 188 -13.21 -6.93 2.17
CA LYS A 188 -14.14 -5.84 1.80
C LYS A 188 -14.43 -5.85 0.30
N GLY A 189 -15.24 -6.80 -0.13
CA GLY A 189 -15.63 -6.95 -1.54
C GLY A 189 -16.77 -6.07 -2.02
N SER A 190 -17.24 -5.10 -1.21
CA SER A 190 -18.36 -4.22 -1.55
C SER A 190 -17.92 -2.90 -2.18
N VAL A 191 -18.56 -2.53 -3.28
CA VAL A 191 -18.51 -1.16 -3.86
C VAL A 191 -19.53 -0.29 -3.15
N GLN A 192 -19.09 0.85 -2.61
CA GLN A 192 -19.96 1.77 -1.90
C GLN A 192 -20.15 3.06 -2.69
N GLY A 193 -21.40 3.49 -2.86
CA GLY A 193 -21.79 4.80 -3.36
C GLY A 193 -22.04 5.77 -2.21
N ILE A 194 -21.78 7.04 -2.46
CA ILE A 194 -22.12 8.14 -1.56
C ILE A 194 -23.00 9.13 -2.36
N THR A 195 -24.21 9.35 -1.86
CA THR A 195 -25.10 10.36 -2.41
C THR A 195 -25.29 11.48 -1.41
N HIS A 196 -25.16 12.72 -1.88
CA HIS A 196 -25.41 13.90 -1.08
C HIS A 196 -26.87 14.33 -1.19
N TYR A 197 -27.52 14.62 -0.07
CA TYR A 197 -28.85 15.17 -0.09
C TYR A 197 -28.82 16.66 -0.46
N PRO A 198 -29.81 17.13 -1.26
CA PRO A 198 -29.98 18.56 -1.55
C PRO A 198 -30.11 19.36 -0.25
N GLY A 199 -29.42 20.49 -0.13
CA GLY A 199 -29.46 21.36 1.04
C GLY A 199 -28.28 21.22 2.00
N GLY A 200 -27.36 20.29 1.77
CA GLY A 200 -26.07 20.14 2.49
C GLY A 200 -26.17 19.38 3.81
N GLY A 201 -25.08 18.77 4.18
CA GLY A 201 -24.86 18.14 5.51
C GLY A 201 -25.19 16.66 5.64
N ALA A 202 -26.22 16.12 4.99
CA ALA A 202 -26.53 14.70 5.04
C ALA A 202 -25.98 13.94 3.82
N GLN A 203 -25.40 12.76 4.08
CA GLN A 203 -24.90 11.85 3.07
C GLN A 203 -25.49 10.47 3.29
N LEU A 204 -25.90 9.80 2.22
CA LEU A 204 -26.26 8.39 2.22
C LEU A 204 -25.10 7.57 1.65
N LYS A 205 -24.56 6.66 2.46
CA LYS A 205 -23.59 5.67 2.02
C LYS A 205 -24.30 4.32 1.88
N TYR A 206 -24.22 3.71 0.70
CA TYR A 206 -24.90 2.46 0.39
C TYR A 206 -24.06 1.53 -0.46
N THR A 207 -24.29 0.22 -0.36
CA THR A 207 -23.60 -0.76 -1.20
C THR A 207 -24.27 -0.80 -2.58
N MET A 208 -23.49 -0.51 -3.63
CA MET A 208 -23.92 -0.51 -5.03
C MET A 208 -23.71 -1.87 -5.70
N ALA A 209 -22.58 -2.51 -5.45
CA ALA A 209 -22.15 -3.71 -6.15
C ALA A 209 -21.13 -4.51 -5.30
N TYR A 210 -20.72 -5.64 -5.82
CA TYR A 210 -19.65 -6.47 -5.26
C TYR A 210 -18.57 -6.74 -6.31
N TYR A 211 -17.32 -6.79 -5.88
CA TYR A 211 -16.18 -7.13 -6.74
C TYR A 211 -16.10 -8.63 -6.99
N HIS A 212 -15.77 -8.95 -8.24
CA HIS A 212 -15.42 -10.32 -8.64
C HIS A 212 -14.09 -10.30 -9.38
N LEU A 213 -13.22 -11.18 -8.98
CA LEU A 213 -11.90 -11.40 -9.57
C LEU A 213 -12.03 -11.99 -11.01
N PRO A 214 -10.94 -12.04 -11.78
CA PRO A 214 -10.94 -12.60 -13.13
C PRO A 214 -11.52 -14.01 -13.23
N SER A 215 -11.29 -14.87 -12.26
CA SER A 215 -11.88 -16.22 -12.15
C SER A 215 -13.40 -16.21 -11.91
N GLY A 216 -13.97 -15.06 -11.54
CA GLY A 216 -15.35 -14.93 -11.13
C GLY A 216 -15.57 -15.08 -9.62
N GLN A 217 -14.52 -15.38 -8.87
CA GLN A 217 -14.59 -15.45 -7.41
C GLN A 217 -14.93 -14.07 -6.83
N ARG A 218 -15.91 -14.02 -5.93
CA ARG A 218 -16.25 -12.82 -5.20
C ARG A 218 -15.31 -12.64 -4.02
N VAL A 219 -14.90 -11.40 -3.76
CA VAL A 219 -14.22 -11.04 -2.50
C VAL A 219 -15.28 -11.02 -1.40
N GLU A 220 -15.29 -12.03 -0.55
CA GLU A 220 -16.29 -12.18 0.52
C GLU A 220 -15.90 -11.40 1.76
N SER A 221 -16.90 -10.97 2.53
CA SER A 221 -16.64 -10.31 3.80
C SER A 221 -16.39 -11.33 4.92
N ARG A 222 -15.44 -11.00 5.80
CA ARG A 222 -15.13 -11.82 6.97
C ARG A 222 -16.38 -12.13 7.80
N GLU A 223 -17.16 -11.11 8.13
CA GLU A 223 -18.37 -11.25 8.94
C GLU A 223 -19.39 -12.22 8.31
N ALA A 224 -19.61 -12.13 6.98
CA ALA A 224 -20.55 -13.01 6.28
C ALA A 224 -20.06 -14.45 6.27
N MET A 225 -18.74 -14.66 6.08
CA MET A 225 -18.17 -16.00 6.02
C MET A 225 -18.12 -16.65 7.40
N GLU A 226 -17.72 -15.93 8.45
CA GLU A 226 -17.74 -16.43 9.83
C GLU A 226 -19.15 -16.84 10.27
N LYS A 227 -20.19 -16.05 9.93
CA LYS A 227 -21.59 -16.41 10.17
C LYS A 227 -22.03 -17.68 9.43
N ALA A 228 -21.43 -17.94 8.27
CA ALA A 228 -21.68 -19.15 7.49
C ALA A 228 -20.77 -20.33 7.89
N GLY A 229 -19.93 -20.19 8.94
CA GLY A 229 -18.96 -21.21 9.37
C GLY A 229 -17.82 -21.43 8.38
N ARG A 230 -17.50 -20.43 7.53
CA ARG A 230 -16.48 -20.47 6.50
C ARG A 230 -15.29 -19.58 6.87
N THR A 231 -14.11 -19.90 6.31
CA THR A 231 -12.85 -19.19 6.57
C THR A 231 -12.22 -18.58 5.31
N ASP A 232 -12.94 -18.58 4.19
CA ASP A 232 -12.47 -18.17 2.86
C ASP A 232 -12.90 -16.73 2.47
N TRP A 233 -12.85 -15.79 3.44
CA TRP A 233 -13.07 -14.38 3.15
C TRP A 233 -11.84 -13.70 2.51
N GLY A 234 -12.01 -12.52 1.92
CA GLY A 234 -10.91 -11.70 1.37
C GLY A 234 -10.02 -12.45 0.40
N ILE A 235 -8.75 -12.07 0.36
CA ILE A 235 -7.70 -12.71 -0.43
C ILE A 235 -6.75 -13.43 0.52
N GLY A 236 -6.54 -14.74 0.30
CA GLY A 236 -5.57 -15.53 1.06
C GLY A 236 -4.16 -15.41 0.47
N PRO A 237 -3.10 -15.39 1.29
CA PRO A 237 -1.74 -15.46 0.79
C PRO A 237 -1.40 -16.86 0.26
N ASP A 238 -0.47 -16.95 -0.70
CA ASP A 238 0.13 -18.21 -1.16
C ASP A 238 1.14 -18.73 -0.12
N VAL A 239 1.83 -17.80 0.56
CA VAL A 239 2.75 -18.09 1.65
C VAL A 239 2.28 -17.37 2.90
N ALA A 240 1.64 -18.11 3.81
CA ALA A 240 1.09 -17.58 5.04
C ALA A 240 2.18 -17.35 6.09
N ILE A 241 2.29 -16.12 6.57
CA ILE A 241 3.19 -15.72 7.65
C ILE A 241 2.46 -14.74 8.54
N GLU A 242 2.10 -15.19 9.73
CA GLU A 242 1.48 -14.36 10.75
C GLU A 242 2.56 -13.70 11.62
N LEU A 243 2.45 -12.40 11.82
CA LEU A 243 3.35 -11.68 12.73
C LEU A 243 2.85 -11.77 14.15
N ARG A 244 3.73 -12.10 15.08
CA ARG A 244 3.47 -11.99 16.52
C ARG A 244 3.39 -10.50 16.90
N THR A 245 2.78 -10.21 18.03
CA THR A 245 2.60 -8.83 18.51
C THR A 245 3.93 -8.08 18.68
N ASP A 246 4.98 -8.77 19.11
CA ASP A 246 6.32 -8.18 19.26
C ASP A 246 6.98 -7.90 17.90
N GLU A 247 6.80 -8.79 16.91
CA GLU A 247 7.31 -8.62 15.54
C GLU A 247 6.57 -7.47 14.84
N LEU A 248 5.25 -7.41 14.99
CA LEU A 248 4.46 -6.30 14.46
C LEU A 248 4.91 -4.94 15.04
N ARG A 249 5.15 -4.88 16.35
CA ARG A 249 5.65 -3.67 17.00
C ARG A 249 7.01 -3.25 16.45
N LYS A 250 7.96 -4.18 16.34
CA LYS A 250 9.29 -3.93 15.75
C LYS A 250 9.19 -3.42 14.31
N LEU A 251 8.35 -4.06 13.50
CA LEU A 251 8.09 -3.62 12.12
C LEU A 251 7.58 -2.17 12.06
N LEU A 252 6.61 -1.81 12.90
CA LEU A 252 6.05 -0.46 12.92
C LEU A 252 7.06 0.59 13.42
N GLU A 253 7.88 0.26 14.41
CA GLU A 253 8.97 1.11 14.90
C GLU A 253 10.01 1.34 13.81
N LEU A 254 10.48 0.29 13.17
CA LEU A 254 11.44 0.36 12.06
C LEU A 254 10.90 1.19 10.88
N ARG A 255 9.63 0.97 10.48
CA ARG A 255 8.99 1.76 9.43
C ARG A 255 8.94 3.24 9.81
N ARG A 256 8.54 3.55 11.05
CA ARG A 256 8.55 4.93 11.54
C ARG A 256 9.94 5.56 11.41
N ASP A 257 10.96 4.88 11.86
CA ASP A 257 12.33 5.38 11.86
C ASP A 257 12.87 5.56 10.44
N ASN A 258 12.56 4.63 9.53
CA ASN A 258 12.95 4.72 8.12
C ASN A 258 12.14 5.77 7.33
N ASP A 259 10.89 6.05 7.69
CA ASP A 259 10.02 6.99 6.99
C ASP A 259 10.26 8.46 7.38
N VAL A 260 10.73 8.73 8.59
CA VAL A 260 10.85 10.09 9.12
C VAL A 260 11.99 10.84 8.43
N LEU A 261 11.72 12.11 8.04
CA LEU A 261 12.75 13.06 7.63
C LEU A 261 13.47 13.59 8.86
N VAL A 262 14.76 13.36 8.93
CA VAL A 262 15.65 14.04 9.87
C VAL A 262 15.90 15.46 9.32
N LYS A 263 15.20 16.47 9.82
CA LYS A 263 15.51 17.86 9.46
C LYS A 263 16.82 18.28 10.13
N ALA A 264 17.77 18.70 9.31
CA ALA A 264 18.94 19.39 9.81
C ALA A 264 18.49 20.63 10.65
N GLY A 265 18.93 20.74 11.90
CA GLY A 265 18.65 21.89 12.76
C GLY A 265 17.61 21.70 13.86
N HIS A 266 16.98 20.56 14.00
CA HIS A 266 16.38 20.17 15.28
C HIS A 266 17.49 19.63 16.16
N GLU A 267 17.92 20.41 17.16
CA GLU A 267 18.62 19.89 18.31
C GLU A 267 17.64 18.93 19.00
N ASP A 268 17.78 17.64 18.66
CA ASP A 268 17.02 16.58 19.28
C ASP A 268 17.45 16.48 20.74
N ASN A 269 16.47 16.36 21.63
CA ASN A 269 16.67 15.99 23.04
C ASN A 269 17.20 14.55 23.14
N GLY A 270 18.29 14.23 22.43
CA GLY A 270 19.13 13.05 22.66
C GLY A 270 18.71 11.73 22.00
N THR A 271 17.66 11.68 21.20
CA THR A 271 17.28 10.46 20.44
C THR A 271 17.33 10.73 18.94
N ALA A 272 18.53 10.68 18.36
CA ALA A 272 18.68 10.64 16.91
C ALA A 272 17.92 9.42 16.39
N LEU A 273 16.91 9.63 15.53
CA LEU A 273 16.21 8.53 14.86
C LEU A 273 17.22 7.76 13.99
N LYS A 274 17.48 6.52 14.38
CA LYS A 274 18.40 5.64 13.66
C LYS A 274 17.74 5.18 12.36
N LYS A 275 18.38 5.44 11.21
CA LYS A 275 18.03 4.79 9.96
C LYS A 275 18.56 3.36 9.97
N HIS A 276 17.74 2.41 9.53
CA HIS A 276 18.06 1.00 9.54
C HIS A 276 18.58 0.57 8.16
N THR A 277 19.57 -0.31 8.12
CA THR A 277 20.06 -0.89 6.87
C THR A 277 19.01 -1.82 6.24
N ALA A 278 19.22 -2.21 4.98
CA ALA A 278 18.37 -3.21 4.34
C ALA A 278 18.40 -4.56 5.09
N GLU A 279 19.57 -4.96 5.62
CA GLU A 279 19.73 -6.17 6.42
C GLU A 279 18.94 -6.10 7.73
N GLU A 280 19.10 -5.02 8.51
CA GLU A 280 18.32 -4.78 9.74
C GLU A 280 16.80 -4.74 9.43
N THR A 281 16.42 -4.20 8.26
CA THR A 281 15.02 -4.17 7.82
C THR A 281 14.48 -5.57 7.54
N LEU A 282 15.24 -6.42 6.88
CA LEU A 282 14.86 -7.81 6.60
C LEU A 282 14.82 -8.66 7.88
N GLU A 283 15.75 -8.46 8.82
CA GLU A 283 15.74 -9.15 10.11
C GLU A 283 14.52 -8.80 10.98
N ALA A 284 14.06 -7.55 10.91
CA ALA A 284 12.91 -7.08 11.69
C ALA A 284 11.55 -7.34 11.03
N ASP A 285 11.52 -7.71 9.74
CA ASP A 285 10.30 -7.95 8.96
C ASP A 285 10.31 -9.34 8.30
N PRO A 286 9.87 -10.40 9.02
CA PRO A 286 9.85 -11.77 8.49
C PRO A 286 9.06 -11.94 7.20
N GLN A 287 7.94 -11.20 7.04
CA GLN A 287 7.13 -11.26 5.81
C GLN A 287 7.91 -10.71 4.60
N LEU A 288 8.62 -9.60 4.79
CA LEU A 288 9.49 -9.02 3.76
C LEU A 288 10.68 -9.93 3.45
N ALA A 289 11.32 -10.49 4.47
CA ALA A 289 12.44 -11.42 4.29
C ALA A 289 12.04 -12.63 3.44
N VAL A 290 10.89 -13.23 3.73
CA VAL A 290 10.36 -14.34 2.91
C VAL A 290 9.97 -13.87 1.52
N GLY A 291 9.38 -12.68 1.37
CA GLY A 291 9.11 -12.08 0.06
C GLY A 291 10.38 -11.98 -0.80
N VAL A 292 11.48 -11.49 -0.23
CA VAL A 292 12.80 -11.44 -0.91
C VAL A 292 13.29 -12.85 -1.29
N LEU A 293 13.16 -13.84 -0.40
CA LEU A 293 13.56 -15.22 -0.68
C LEU A 293 12.74 -15.83 -1.83
N VAL A 294 11.44 -15.59 -1.88
CA VAL A 294 10.56 -16.04 -2.98
C VAL A 294 11.02 -15.43 -4.30
N VAL A 295 11.25 -14.12 -4.37
CA VAL A 295 11.73 -13.44 -5.57
C VAL A 295 13.10 -14.00 -6.00
N ARG A 296 14.04 -14.17 -5.07
CA ARG A 296 15.36 -14.77 -5.36
C ARG A 296 15.23 -16.19 -5.93
N SER A 297 14.35 -17.01 -5.36
CA SER A 297 14.08 -18.37 -5.87
C SER A 297 13.57 -18.35 -7.30
N GLN A 298 12.62 -17.46 -7.60
CA GLN A 298 12.08 -17.31 -8.97
C GLN A 298 13.15 -16.80 -9.96
N LEU A 299 14.04 -15.88 -9.54
CA LEU A 299 15.15 -15.41 -10.37
C LEU A 299 16.11 -16.54 -10.71
N VAL A 300 16.45 -17.41 -9.74
CA VAL A 300 17.30 -18.60 -9.99
C VAL A 300 16.62 -19.56 -10.97
N GLN A 301 15.33 -19.82 -10.80
CA GLN A 301 14.55 -20.68 -11.70
C GLN A 301 14.51 -20.12 -13.14
N ALA A 302 14.43 -18.80 -13.29
CA ALA A 302 14.47 -18.12 -14.58
C ALA A 302 15.88 -18.04 -15.19
N GLY A 303 16.91 -18.59 -14.55
CA GLY A 303 18.30 -18.55 -15.02
C GLY A 303 18.96 -17.16 -14.92
N VAL A 304 18.35 -16.26 -14.18
CA VAL A 304 18.91 -14.93 -13.91
C VAL A 304 19.89 -15.06 -12.74
N SER A 305 21.15 -15.40 -13.06
CA SER A 305 22.22 -15.51 -12.06
C SER A 305 22.46 -14.17 -11.35
N ALA A 306 22.70 -14.21 -10.04
CA ALA A 306 23.23 -13.08 -9.31
C ALA A 306 24.51 -12.59 -10.01
N ALA A 307 24.65 -11.29 -10.23
CA ALA A 307 25.90 -10.72 -10.68
C ALA A 307 26.99 -11.15 -9.66
N LYS A 308 28.03 -11.85 -10.12
CA LYS A 308 29.17 -12.17 -9.26
C LYS A 308 29.66 -10.84 -8.68
N ALA A 309 29.63 -10.73 -7.36
CA ALA A 309 30.30 -9.64 -6.67
C ALA A 309 31.77 -9.72 -7.04
N GLY A 310 32.24 -8.75 -7.84
CA GLY A 310 33.63 -8.56 -8.18
C GLY A 310 34.32 -7.75 -7.09
#